data_0a51e5971bfe57300a6e835ebd424904
#
_entry.id   0a51e5971bfe57300a6e835ebd424904
#
_cell.length_a   1.000
_cell.length_b   1.000
_cell.length_c   1.000
_cell.angle_alpha   90.00
_cell.angle_beta   90.00
_cell.angle_gamma   90.00
#
_symmetry.space_group_name_H-M   'P 1'
#
loop_
_entity.id
_entity.type
_entity.pdbx_description
1 polymer ?
#
loop_
_entity_poly.entity_id
_entity_poly.type
_entity_poly.pdbx_seq_one_letter_code
_entity_poly.pdbx_strand_id
1 'polypeptide(L)'
;MPIYDEFDHERPGFPLDPVKASQTATTGGRKFDGNKLEYGLLPPYALQETVKVLTFGAQKYERDNWKKVPDSKRRYYDALQRHLWAWKMGENIDPESGLHHLAHAMCCLMFLYEHDIIY
;
A
#
# COMPACT_ATOMS: atom_id res chain seq x y z
N MET A 1 2.67 -13.77 17.50
CA MET A 1 1.62 -14.09 16.58
C MET A 1 1.58 -13.13 15.41
N PRO A 2 1.51 -13.66 14.22
CA PRO A 2 1.44 -12.80 13.03
C PRO A 2 0.18 -11.94 13.06
N ILE A 3 0.34 -10.69 12.71
CA ILE A 3 -0.79 -9.76 12.63
C ILE A 3 -1.78 -10.15 11.55
N TYR A 4 -1.40 -11.07 10.68
CA TYR A 4 -2.25 -11.47 9.56
C TYR A 4 -3.38 -12.40 9.94
N ASP A 5 -3.36 -12.96 11.14
CA ASP A 5 -4.41 -13.90 11.54
C ASP A 5 -5.78 -13.27 11.46
N GLU A 6 -5.89 -12.00 11.81
CA GLU A 6 -7.16 -11.30 11.70
C GLU A 6 -7.67 -11.25 10.28
N PHE A 7 -6.77 -11.09 9.33
CA PHE A 7 -7.16 -10.99 7.93
C PHE A 7 -7.35 -12.37 7.31
N ASP A 8 -6.50 -13.33 7.69
CA ASP A 8 -6.51 -14.64 7.07
C ASP A 8 -7.80 -15.40 7.34
N HIS A 9 -8.26 -15.44 8.58
CA HIS A 9 -9.46 -16.19 8.88
C HIS A 9 -10.73 -15.46 8.46
N GLU A 10 -10.64 -14.15 8.19
CA GLU A 10 -11.76 -13.40 7.66
C GLU A 10 -11.83 -13.46 6.14
N ARG A 11 -10.75 -13.89 5.51
CA ARG A 11 -10.67 -13.85 4.06
C ARG A 11 -11.78 -14.62 3.36
N PRO A 12 -12.15 -15.84 3.79
CA PRO A 12 -13.28 -16.51 3.14
C PRO A 12 -14.60 -15.80 3.32
N GLY A 13 -14.74 -14.98 4.37
CA GLY A 13 -15.94 -14.21 4.59
C GLY A 13 -15.96 -12.88 3.89
N PHE A 14 -14.92 -12.57 3.18
CA PHE A 14 -14.78 -11.34 2.45
C PHE A 14 -15.48 -11.48 1.09
N PRO A 15 -16.33 -10.56 0.68
CA PRO A 15 -16.77 -9.37 1.39
C PRO A 15 -17.65 -9.66 2.60
N LEU A 16 -17.95 -8.63 3.36
CA LEU A 16 -18.70 -8.73 4.60
C LEU A 16 -20.11 -9.25 4.38
N ASP A 17 -20.69 -9.76 5.48
CA ASP A 17 -22.03 -10.32 5.48
C ASP A 17 -23.06 -9.29 5.00
N PRO A 18 -23.85 -9.60 3.97
CA PRO A 18 -24.88 -8.68 3.48
C PRO A 18 -25.96 -8.34 4.51
N VAL A 19 -26.26 -9.25 5.43
CA VAL A 19 -27.22 -8.99 6.49
C VAL A 19 -26.74 -7.85 7.37
N LYS A 20 -25.45 -7.84 7.67
CA LYS A 20 -24.85 -6.76 8.45
C LYS A 20 -24.96 -5.43 7.71
N ALA A 21 -24.79 -5.45 6.40
CA ALA A 21 -24.91 -4.25 5.58
C ALA A 21 -26.30 -3.64 5.71
N SER A 22 -27.35 -4.47 5.69
CA SER A 22 -28.70 -3.97 5.76
C SER A 22 -29.03 -3.38 7.13
N GLN A 23 -28.34 -3.81 8.18
CA GLN A 23 -28.56 -3.31 9.53
C GLN A 23 -28.01 -1.92 9.76
N THR A 24 -27.16 -1.43 8.86
CA THR A 24 -26.61 -0.09 8.99
C THR A 24 -27.54 0.99 8.49
N ALA A 25 -28.59 0.60 7.76
CA ALA A 25 -29.57 1.55 7.25
C ALA A 25 -30.45 2.06 8.37
N THR A 26 -30.58 3.39 8.48
CA THR A 26 -31.44 4.04 9.47
C THR A 26 -32.45 4.90 8.73
N THR A 27 -32.92 5.98 9.36
CA THR A 27 -33.83 6.91 8.71
C THR A 27 -33.09 7.77 7.69
N GLY A 28 -33.80 8.28 6.70
CA GLY A 28 -33.21 9.11 5.65
C GLY A 28 -32.67 8.30 4.49
N GLY A 29 -31.59 8.77 3.91
CA GLY A 29 -30.98 8.09 2.77
C GLY A 29 -30.43 6.73 3.14
N ARG A 30 -30.39 5.84 2.17
CA ARG A 30 -29.90 4.47 2.35
C ARG A 30 -28.83 4.14 1.33
N LYS A 31 -27.84 3.33 1.79
CA LYS A 31 -26.81 2.80 0.92
C LYS A 31 -26.35 1.47 1.49
N PHE A 32 -26.40 0.43 0.68
CA PHE A 32 -26.04 -0.91 1.11
C PHE A 32 -24.61 -1.22 0.67
N ASP A 33 -23.64 -0.90 1.53
CA ASP A 33 -22.22 -1.04 1.24
C ASP A 33 -21.47 -1.87 2.29
N GLY A 34 -22.19 -2.62 3.14
CA GLY A 34 -21.59 -3.34 4.25
C GLY A 34 -20.65 -4.47 3.85
N ASN A 35 -20.75 -4.98 2.62
CA ASN A 35 -19.83 -6.01 2.13
C ASN A 35 -18.90 -5.49 1.05
N LYS A 36 -18.65 -4.19 1.04
CA LYS A 36 -17.73 -3.56 0.10
C LYS A 36 -16.49 -3.09 0.82
N LEU A 37 -15.42 -2.87 0.06
CA LEU A 37 -14.16 -2.43 0.63
C LEU A 37 -14.27 -1.01 1.20
N GLU A 38 -13.68 -0.84 2.37
CA GLU A 38 -13.72 0.44 3.08
C GLU A 38 -12.39 1.15 2.91
N TYR A 39 -12.21 1.86 1.81
CA TYR A 39 -10.98 2.59 1.51
C TYR A 39 -10.66 3.66 2.56
N GLY A 40 -11.68 4.12 3.29
CA GLY A 40 -11.49 5.08 4.39
C GLY A 40 -10.65 4.56 5.55
N LEU A 41 -10.40 3.26 5.60
CA LEU A 41 -9.52 2.68 6.62
C LEU A 41 -8.04 2.91 6.33
N LEU A 42 -7.69 3.33 5.10
CA LEU A 42 -6.30 3.60 4.78
C LEU A 42 -5.78 4.78 5.59
N PRO A 43 -4.58 4.67 6.17
CA PRO A 43 -3.98 5.78 6.89
C PRO A 43 -3.61 6.91 5.90
N PRO A 44 -4.23 8.09 6.02
CA PRO A 44 -4.13 9.10 4.97
C PRO A 44 -2.72 9.69 4.81
N TYR A 45 -2.00 9.90 5.89
CA TYR A 45 -0.66 10.46 5.78
C TYR A 45 0.30 9.48 5.11
N ALA A 46 0.25 8.21 5.49
CA ALA A 46 1.10 7.20 4.87
C ALA A 46 0.79 7.07 3.39
N LEU A 47 -0.49 7.10 3.03
CA LEU A 47 -0.90 7.05 1.64
C LEU A 47 -0.39 8.26 0.86
N GLN A 48 -0.57 9.46 1.40
CA GLN A 48 -0.13 10.68 0.74
C GLN A 48 1.38 10.69 0.52
N GLU A 49 2.16 10.30 1.52
CA GLU A 49 3.61 10.26 1.40
C GLU A 49 4.05 9.21 0.38
N THR A 50 3.35 8.10 0.31
CA THR A 50 3.60 7.09 -0.70
C THR A 50 3.34 7.65 -2.11
N VAL A 51 2.25 8.41 -2.28
CA VAL A 51 1.94 9.05 -3.56
C VAL A 51 3.02 10.06 -3.93
N LYS A 52 3.57 10.78 -2.95
CA LYS A 52 4.68 11.71 -3.22
C LYS A 52 5.90 10.98 -3.77
N VAL A 53 6.21 9.80 -3.23
CA VAL A 53 7.32 8.99 -3.75
C VAL A 53 7.03 8.53 -5.17
N LEU A 54 5.81 8.09 -5.45
CA LEU A 54 5.41 7.71 -6.80
C LEU A 54 5.55 8.87 -7.78
N THR A 55 5.16 10.06 -7.36
CA THR A 55 5.28 11.27 -8.17
C THR A 55 6.73 11.61 -8.43
N PHE A 56 7.56 11.52 -7.41
CA PHE A 56 9.01 11.73 -7.53
C PHE A 56 9.61 10.77 -8.55
N GLY A 57 9.27 9.48 -8.45
CA GLY A 57 9.77 8.48 -9.38
C GLY A 57 9.33 8.74 -10.82
N ALA A 58 8.09 9.16 -11.00
CA ALA A 58 7.59 9.50 -12.35
C ALA A 58 8.33 10.68 -12.95
N GLN A 59 8.72 11.66 -12.14
CA GLN A 59 9.50 12.81 -12.59
C GLN A 59 10.95 12.43 -12.88
N LYS A 60 11.52 11.53 -12.05
CA LYS A 60 12.91 11.12 -12.20
C LYS A 60 13.13 10.23 -13.43
N TYR A 61 12.20 9.36 -13.72
CA TYR A 61 12.26 8.42 -14.83
C TYR A 61 11.18 8.75 -15.86
N GLU A 62 10.00 8.17 -15.69
CA GLU A 62 8.81 8.44 -16.49
C GLU A 62 7.62 7.81 -15.77
N ARG A 63 6.42 8.19 -16.17
CA ARG A 63 5.20 7.57 -15.64
C ARG A 63 5.21 6.08 -15.95
N ASP A 64 4.89 5.27 -14.96
CA ASP A 64 4.81 3.81 -15.07
C ASP A 64 6.14 3.11 -15.39
N ASN A 65 7.26 3.80 -15.19
CA ASN A 65 8.57 3.21 -15.41
C ASN A 65 8.77 1.92 -14.59
N TRP A 66 8.25 1.89 -13.37
CA TRP A 66 8.43 0.75 -12.47
C TRP A 66 7.89 -0.56 -13.07
N LYS A 67 6.92 -0.48 -13.97
CA LYS A 67 6.35 -1.67 -14.62
C LYS A 67 7.32 -2.35 -15.56
N LYS A 68 8.30 -1.61 -16.06
CA LYS A 68 9.24 -2.06 -17.10
C LYS A 68 10.61 -2.41 -16.60
N VAL A 69 10.89 -2.22 -15.32
CA VAL A 69 12.22 -2.45 -14.76
C VAL A 69 12.57 -3.94 -14.88
N PRO A 70 13.67 -4.28 -15.58
CA PRO A 70 14.09 -5.67 -15.66
C PRO A 70 14.60 -6.16 -14.33
N ASP A 71 14.41 -7.46 -14.07
CA ASP A 71 14.83 -8.07 -12.80
C ASP A 71 14.22 -7.34 -11.61
N SER A 72 12.95 -6.96 -11.77
CA SER A 72 12.27 -6.06 -10.85
C SER A 72 12.15 -6.60 -9.43
N LYS A 73 11.88 -7.90 -9.29
CA LYS A 73 11.68 -8.48 -7.96
C LYS A 73 12.94 -8.37 -7.10
N ARG A 74 14.09 -8.69 -7.68
CA ARG A 74 15.37 -8.56 -6.96
C ARG A 74 15.68 -7.10 -6.66
N ARG A 75 15.50 -6.24 -7.66
CA ARG A 75 15.90 -4.83 -7.56
C ARG A 75 15.02 -4.06 -6.58
N TYR A 76 13.72 -4.30 -6.61
CA TYR A 76 12.81 -3.63 -5.66
C TYR A 76 12.90 -4.24 -4.26
N TYR A 77 13.20 -5.52 -4.15
CA TYR A 77 13.49 -6.09 -2.85
C TYR A 77 14.72 -5.45 -2.21
N ASP A 78 15.79 -5.31 -2.97
CA ASP A 78 16.99 -4.66 -2.47
C ASP A 78 16.73 -3.21 -2.10
N ALA A 79 15.99 -2.48 -2.92
CA ALA A 79 15.63 -1.10 -2.62
C ALA A 79 14.79 -1.02 -1.34
N LEU A 80 13.82 -1.91 -1.18
CA LEU A 80 13.02 -2.00 0.04
C LEU A 80 13.91 -2.16 1.26
N GLN A 81 14.85 -3.10 1.19
CA GLN A 81 15.75 -3.36 2.30
C GLN A 81 16.63 -2.15 2.60
N ARG A 82 17.17 -1.50 1.56
CA ARG A 82 17.98 -0.30 1.78
C ARG A 82 17.22 0.79 2.51
N HIS A 83 15.98 1.02 2.15
CA HIS A 83 15.16 2.03 2.83
C HIS A 83 14.82 1.63 4.26
N LEU A 84 14.47 0.37 4.48
CA LEU A 84 14.17 -0.11 5.83
C LEU A 84 15.39 -0.03 6.75
N TRP A 85 16.55 -0.41 6.24
CA TRP A 85 17.77 -0.37 7.05
C TRP A 85 18.23 1.06 7.31
N ALA A 86 18.10 1.96 6.34
CA ALA A 86 18.43 3.38 6.56
C ALA A 86 17.56 3.95 7.67
N TRP A 87 16.25 3.69 7.63
CA TRP A 87 15.34 4.10 8.68
C TRP A 87 15.70 3.46 10.03
N LYS A 88 15.97 2.17 10.04
CA LYS A 88 16.30 1.44 11.27
C LYS A 88 17.56 1.99 11.93
N MET A 89 18.51 2.46 11.14
CA MET A 89 19.74 3.05 11.64
C MET A 89 19.63 4.54 11.96
N GLY A 90 18.45 5.10 11.87
CA GLY A 90 18.19 6.47 12.34
C GLY A 90 18.04 7.52 11.27
N GLU A 91 18.15 7.17 9.98
CA GLU A 91 17.92 8.14 8.90
C GLU A 91 16.46 8.08 8.48
N ASN A 92 15.69 9.09 8.85
CA ASN A 92 14.28 9.12 8.52
C ASN A 92 14.03 9.55 7.08
N ILE A 93 14.76 10.54 6.60
CA ILE A 93 14.52 11.19 5.32
C ILE A 93 15.58 10.75 4.32
N ASP A 94 15.11 10.28 3.16
CA ASP A 94 16.00 9.97 2.05
C ASP A 94 16.56 11.27 1.48
N PRO A 95 17.89 11.45 1.47
CA PRO A 95 18.48 12.71 1.02
C PRO A 95 18.27 13.00 -0.47
N GLU A 96 18.05 12.00 -1.29
CA GLU A 96 17.82 12.21 -2.71
C GLU A 96 16.45 12.83 -2.97
N SER A 97 15.43 12.29 -2.35
CA SER A 97 14.05 12.72 -2.61
C SER A 97 13.51 13.73 -1.61
N GLY A 98 14.10 13.79 -0.42
CA GLY A 98 13.55 14.57 0.68
C GLY A 98 12.31 13.95 1.29
N LEU A 99 12.03 12.69 0.98
CA LEU A 99 10.85 11.98 1.46
C LEU A 99 11.26 10.87 2.43
N HIS A 100 10.33 10.49 3.30
CA HIS A 100 10.61 9.51 4.35
C HIS A 100 10.96 8.15 3.77
N HIS A 101 11.97 7.49 4.34
CA HIS A 101 12.37 6.16 3.90
C HIS A 101 11.23 5.14 3.97
N LEU A 102 10.36 5.23 4.97
CA LEU A 102 9.23 4.29 5.06
C LEU A 102 8.23 4.49 3.93
N ALA A 103 8.09 5.70 3.42
CA ALA A 103 7.24 5.95 2.24
C ALA A 103 7.85 5.28 1.00
N HIS A 104 9.17 5.37 0.84
CA HIS A 104 9.86 4.64 -0.22
C HIS A 104 9.70 3.13 -0.08
N ALA A 105 9.77 2.63 1.15
CA ALA A 105 9.59 1.21 1.42
C ALA A 105 8.16 0.76 1.03
N MET A 106 7.16 1.57 1.33
CA MET A 106 5.79 1.27 0.93
C MET A 106 5.64 1.19 -0.58
N CYS A 107 6.29 2.09 -1.33
CA CYS A 107 6.30 2.02 -2.78
C CYS A 107 6.96 0.74 -3.29
N CYS A 108 8.09 0.38 -2.73
CA CYS A 108 8.78 -0.86 -3.13
C CYS A 108 7.91 -2.08 -2.91
N LEU A 109 7.18 -2.12 -1.79
CA LEU A 109 6.27 -3.22 -1.51
C LEU A 109 5.13 -3.28 -2.51
N MET A 110 4.59 -2.13 -2.89
CA MET A 110 3.55 -2.08 -3.91
C MET A 110 4.06 -2.61 -5.25
N PHE A 111 5.26 -2.20 -5.65
CA PHE A 111 5.87 -2.68 -6.90
C PHE A 111 6.13 -4.18 -6.86
N LEU A 112 6.66 -4.67 -5.74
CA LEU A 112 6.90 -6.10 -5.57
C LEU A 112 5.61 -6.90 -5.68
N TYR A 113 4.56 -6.42 -5.03
CA TYR A 113 3.28 -7.11 -5.08
C TYR A 113 2.74 -7.18 -6.50
N GLU A 114 2.74 -6.04 -7.20
CA GLU A 114 2.25 -6.00 -8.58
C GLU A 114 3.06 -6.90 -9.50
N HIS A 115 4.39 -6.87 -9.37
CA HIS A 115 5.24 -7.72 -10.21
C HIS A 115 5.07 -9.20 -9.90
N ASP A 116 4.78 -9.53 -8.65
CA ASP A 116 4.60 -10.92 -8.26
C ASP A 116 3.32 -11.52 -8.83
N ILE A 117 2.26 -10.72 -8.96
CA ILE A 117 0.96 -11.25 -9.37
C ILE A 117 0.58 -10.92 -10.81
N ILE A 118 1.15 -9.86 -11.41
CA ILE A 118 0.71 -9.40 -12.74
C ILE A 118 1.83 -9.42 -13.76
N TYR A 119 2.95 -8.80 -13.41
CA TYR A 119 4.05 -8.62 -14.34
C TYR A 119 5.13 -9.65 -14.08
#